data_2b9593a9d2da01114d1e5759e2952d74
#
_entry.id   2b9593a9d2da01114d1e5759e2952d74
#
_cell.length_a   1.000
_cell.length_b   1.000
_cell.length_c   1.000
_cell.angle_alpha   90.00
_cell.angle_beta   90.00
_cell.angle_gamma   90.00
#
_symmetry.space_group_name_H-M   'P 1'
#
loop_
_entity.id
_entity.type
_entity.pdbx_description
1 polymer ?
#
loop_
_entity_poly.entity_id
_entity_poly.type
_entity_poly.pdbx_seq_one_letter_code
_entity_poly.pdbx_strand_id
1 'polypeptide(L)'
;EIRETKSALGGTRKQAYDKMGEHYELREVFDAYMRFGGMPGIADIGLDQEKALVLLDGIYSTVIMRDILERENRRGQKRVTDPILLKKITMFLADNIGSNISVSSIGNTLVNEGLLESGTRKGTPSVHTVQAYVNALLESYFFYDIKRFDIKGKEYLRTLGKYYIVDIGLRNYLLGFRDRDSGHAIENIVYFELIRRGYDVSIGKVGNFEV
;
A
#
# COMPACT_ATOMS: atom_id res chain seq x y z
N GLU A 1 2.43 2.42 -24.16
CA GLU A 1 2.59 3.81 -24.61
C GLU A 1 1.20 4.44 -24.82
N ILE A 2 1.01 5.68 -24.36
CA ILE A 2 -0.25 6.42 -24.60
C ILE A 2 -0.05 7.30 -25.84
N ARG A 3 -0.92 7.17 -26.84
CA ARG A 3 -0.92 7.98 -28.07
C ARG A 3 -2.22 8.75 -28.20
N GLU A 4 -2.14 9.93 -28.79
CA GLU A 4 -3.30 10.74 -29.16
C GLU A 4 -3.70 10.40 -30.63
N THR A 5 -4.94 9.98 -30.79
CA THR A 5 -5.52 9.70 -32.11
C THR A 5 -6.62 10.72 -32.42
N LYS A 6 -6.70 11.20 -33.68
CA LYS A 6 -7.78 12.10 -34.10
C LYS A 6 -9.05 11.28 -34.34
N SER A 7 -10.13 11.66 -33.68
CA SER A 7 -11.45 11.10 -33.94
C SER A 7 -11.97 11.58 -35.30
N ALA A 8 -12.77 10.76 -36.00
CA ALA A 8 -13.44 11.12 -37.25
C ALA A 8 -14.34 12.37 -37.11
N LEU A 9 -14.74 12.74 -35.90
CA LEU A 9 -15.54 13.92 -35.57
C LEU A 9 -14.69 15.13 -35.12
N GLY A 10 -13.36 15.11 -35.34
CA GLY A 10 -12.47 16.23 -35.08
C GLY A 10 -11.97 16.35 -33.62
N GLY A 11 -12.35 15.44 -32.73
CA GLY A 11 -11.82 15.38 -31.35
C GLY A 11 -10.53 14.57 -31.24
N THR A 12 -9.75 14.82 -30.18
CA THR A 12 -8.57 14.00 -29.86
C THR A 12 -8.96 12.93 -28.83
N ARG A 13 -8.63 11.68 -29.11
CA ARG A 13 -8.83 10.53 -28.22
C ARG A 13 -7.47 9.99 -27.79
N LYS A 14 -7.31 9.70 -26.52
CA LYS A 14 -6.12 9.03 -25.98
C LYS A 14 -6.37 7.53 -25.91
N GLN A 15 -5.45 6.74 -26.42
CA GLN A 15 -5.47 5.28 -26.36
C GLN A 15 -4.13 4.75 -25.86
N ALA A 16 -4.16 3.63 -25.15
CA ALA A 16 -2.96 2.92 -24.74
C ALA A 16 -2.58 1.87 -25.78
N TYR A 17 -1.28 1.69 -26.01
CA TYR A 17 -0.73 0.69 -26.90
C TYR A 17 0.29 -0.15 -26.16
N ASP A 18 0.26 -1.46 -26.36
CA ASP A 18 1.30 -2.37 -25.88
C ASP A 18 2.54 -2.37 -26.78
N LYS A 19 3.50 -3.24 -26.45
CA LYS A 19 4.75 -3.40 -27.24
C LYS A 19 4.51 -4.04 -28.62
N MET A 20 3.38 -4.72 -28.81
CA MET A 20 2.99 -5.36 -30.09
C MET A 20 2.17 -4.44 -30.99
N GLY A 21 1.77 -3.26 -30.47
CA GLY A 21 0.96 -2.29 -31.20
C GLY A 21 -0.55 -2.51 -31.04
N GLU A 22 -0.97 -3.46 -30.23
CA GLU A 22 -2.38 -3.64 -29.87
C GLU A 22 -2.84 -2.44 -29.01
N HIS A 23 -4.06 -1.97 -29.26
CA HIS A 23 -4.59 -0.82 -28.57
C HIS A 23 -5.66 -1.21 -27.54
N TYR A 24 -5.70 -0.45 -26.46
CA TYR A 24 -6.61 -0.62 -25.34
C TYR A 24 -7.24 0.70 -24.96
N GLU A 25 -8.49 0.65 -24.50
CA GLU A 25 -9.12 1.80 -23.88
C GLU A 25 -8.42 2.13 -22.57
N LEU A 26 -8.24 3.42 -22.28
CA LEU A 26 -7.58 3.84 -21.02
C LEU A 26 -8.29 3.31 -19.79
N ARG A 27 -9.61 3.16 -19.85
CA ARG A 27 -10.40 2.61 -18.76
C ARG A 27 -10.05 1.14 -18.51
N GLU A 28 -9.93 0.33 -19.55
CA GLU A 28 -9.55 -1.08 -19.43
C GLU A 28 -8.16 -1.24 -18.80
N VAL A 29 -7.21 -0.38 -19.19
CA VAL A 29 -5.87 -0.36 -18.61
C VAL A 29 -5.93 0.06 -17.15
N PHE A 30 -6.75 1.05 -16.81
CA PHE A 30 -6.91 1.49 -15.43
C PHE A 30 -7.58 0.42 -14.55
N ASP A 31 -8.62 -0.23 -15.05
CA ASP A 31 -9.31 -1.32 -14.34
C ASP A 31 -8.36 -2.51 -14.11
N ALA A 32 -7.52 -2.84 -15.11
CA ALA A 32 -6.47 -3.84 -14.96
C ALA A 32 -5.42 -3.42 -13.90
N TYR A 33 -4.98 -2.16 -13.92
CA TYR A 33 -4.07 -1.62 -12.91
C TYR A 33 -4.67 -1.65 -11.50
N MET A 34 -5.94 -1.28 -11.35
CA MET A 34 -6.66 -1.35 -10.09
C MET A 34 -6.73 -2.78 -9.53
N ARG A 35 -6.77 -3.77 -10.41
CA ARG A 35 -6.89 -5.19 -10.04
C ARG A 35 -5.54 -5.84 -9.78
N PHE A 36 -4.59 -5.67 -10.69
CA PHE A 36 -3.32 -6.41 -10.70
C PHE A 36 -2.13 -5.59 -10.22
N GLY A 37 -2.29 -4.27 -10.08
CA GLY A 37 -1.18 -3.37 -9.74
C GLY A 37 -0.29 -3.03 -10.93
N GLY A 38 0.84 -2.40 -10.64
CA GLY A 38 1.81 -1.92 -11.63
C GLY A 38 3.19 -2.56 -11.52
N MET A 39 3.34 -3.69 -10.81
CA MET A 39 4.61 -4.41 -10.77
C MET A 39 5.03 -4.83 -12.17
N PRO A 40 6.28 -4.60 -12.60
CA PRO A 40 6.71 -4.79 -13.99
C PRO A 40 6.39 -6.16 -14.59
N GLY A 41 6.51 -7.24 -13.80
CA GLY A 41 6.21 -8.59 -14.24
C GLY A 41 4.74 -8.87 -14.52
N ILE A 42 3.82 -8.03 -14.04
CA ILE A 42 2.36 -8.21 -14.26
C ILE A 42 2.01 -8.09 -15.75
N ALA A 43 2.59 -7.12 -16.44
CA ALA A 43 2.34 -6.95 -17.87
C ALA A 43 2.87 -8.14 -18.69
N ASP A 44 3.98 -8.73 -18.28
CA ASP A 44 4.63 -9.82 -19.01
C ASP A 44 3.87 -11.15 -18.90
N ILE A 45 3.04 -11.32 -17.87
CA ILE A 45 2.20 -12.53 -17.69
C ILE A 45 0.81 -12.42 -18.32
N GLY A 46 0.54 -11.35 -19.07
CA GLY A 46 -0.69 -11.16 -19.81
C GLY A 46 -1.94 -10.93 -18.97
N LEU A 47 -1.78 -10.32 -17.78
CA LEU A 47 -2.87 -10.01 -16.82
C LEU A 47 -3.66 -11.27 -16.38
N ASP A 48 -3.04 -12.43 -16.40
CA ASP A 48 -3.60 -13.68 -15.89
C ASP A 48 -3.64 -13.64 -14.37
N GLN A 49 -4.82 -13.88 -13.79
CA GLN A 49 -5.03 -13.74 -12.35
C GLN A 49 -4.24 -14.76 -11.52
N GLU A 50 -4.16 -16.02 -11.96
CA GLU A 50 -3.44 -17.06 -11.21
C GLU A 50 -1.94 -16.78 -11.22
N LYS A 51 -1.39 -16.43 -12.40
CA LYS A 51 0.02 -16.07 -12.53
C LYS A 51 0.35 -14.80 -11.75
N ALA A 52 -0.56 -13.81 -11.76
CA ALA A 52 -0.39 -12.59 -10.97
C ALA A 52 -0.30 -12.87 -9.47
N LEU A 53 -1.17 -13.74 -8.95
CA LEU A 53 -1.12 -14.14 -7.54
C LEU A 53 0.19 -14.84 -7.19
N VAL A 54 0.69 -15.73 -8.04
CA VAL A 54 1.99 -16.41 -7.83
C VAL A 54 3.16 -15.41 -7.84
N LEU A 55 3.15 -14.47 -8.78
CA LEU A 55 4.18 -13.42 -8.86
C LEU A 55 4.17 -12.53 -7.61
N LEU A 56 2.99 -12.06 -7.20
CA LEU A 56 2.82 -11.18 -6.04
C LEU A 56 3.15 -11.91 -4.73
N ASP A 57 2.81 -13.20 -4.61
CA ASP A 57 3.24 -14.06 -3.50
C ASP A 57 4.76 -14.15 -3.43
N GLY A 58 5.42 -14.39 -4.56
CA GLY A 58 6.88 -14.43 -4.63
C GLY A 58 7.53 -13.13 -4.20
N ILE A 59 7.00 -11.98 -4.64
CA ILE A 59 7.48 -10.66 -4.21
C ILE A 59 7.25 -10.47 -2.70
N TYR A 60 6.05 -10.72 -2.20
CA TYR A 60 5.73 -10.56 -0.79
C TYR A 60 6.59 -11.45 0.10
N SER A 61 6.66 -12.75 -0.22
CA SER A 61 7.36 -13.74 0.61
C SER A 61 8.87 -13.54 0.62
N THR A 62 9.47 -13.17 -0.53
CA THR A 62 10.93 -13.00 -0.63
C THR A 62 11.37 -11.61 -0.21
N VAL A 63 10.80 -10.57 -0.81
CA VAL A 63 11.24 -9.18 -0.59
C VAL A 63 10.79 -8.68 0.77
N ILE A 64 9.54 -8.96 1.16
CA ILE A 64 8.98 -8.39 2.37
C ILE A 64 9.31 -9.27 3.58
N MET A 65 8.85 -10.51 3.56
CA MET A 65 8.96 -11.35 4.75
C MET A 65 10.40 -11.77 5.03
N ARG A 66 11.07 -12.35 4.05
CA ARG A 66 12.44 -12.84 4.24
C ARG A 66 13.44 -11.71 4.47
N ASP A 67 13.43 -10.69 3.60
CA ASP A 67 14.43 -9.62 3.66
C ASP A 67 14.30 -8.78 4.92
N ILE A 68 13.08 -8.50 5.41
CA ILE A 68 12.87 -7.81 6.68
C ILE A 68 13.45 -8.64 7.83
N LEU A 69 13.08 -9.93 7.93
CA LEU A 69 13.52 -10.80 9.02
C LEU A 69 15.04 -11.03 9.00
N GLU A 70 15.63 -11.23 7.81
CA GLU A 70 17.08 -11.40 7.67
C GLU A 70 17.85 -10.11 7.98
N ARG A 71 17.33 -8.94 7.59
CA ARG A 71 17.91 -7.64 7.89
C ARG A 71 17.96 -7.38 9.39
N GLU A 72 16.87 -7.67 10.10
CA GLU A 72 16.81 -7.52 11.55
C GLU A 72 17.76 -8.49 12.26
N ASN A 73 17.87 -9.72 11.79
CA ASN A 73 18.84 -10.70 12.31
C ASN A 73 20.29 -10.24 12.11
N ARG A 74 20.63 -9.71 10.93
CA ARG A 74 21.98 -9.20 10.61
C ARG A 74 22.34 -7.97 11.46
N ARG A 75 21.38 -7.10 11.75
CA ARG A 75 21.59 -5.92 12.62
C ARG A 75 21.74 -6.29 14.10
N GLY A 76 21.48 -7.54 14.48
CA GLY A 76 21.54 -8.01 15.87
C GLY A 76 20.46 -7.39 16.79
N GLN A 77 19.53 -6.63 16.23
CA GLN A 77 18.54 -5.88 17.02
C GLN A 77 17.34 -6.73 17.45
N LYS A 78 17.06 -7.84 16.78
CA LYS A 78 15.96 -8.78 17.08
C LYS A 78 14.62 -8.11 17.43
N ARG A 79 14.33 -6.97 16.83
CA ARG A 79 13.10 -6.22 17.11
C ARG A 79 11.90 -6.77 16.35
N VAL A 80 12.13 -7.34 15.16
CA VAL A 80 11.12 -7.98 14.32
C VAL A 80 11.51 -9.44 14.17
N THR A 81 10.87 -10.32 14.93
CA THR A 81 11.22 -11.74 15.01
C THR A 81 10.06 -12.68 14.78
N ASP A 82 8.82 -12.16 14.84
CA ASP A 82 7.61 -12.96 14.68
C ASP A 82 7.00 -12.72 13.29
N PRO A 83 7.13 -13.68 12.35
CA PRO A 83 6.59 -13.53 11.00
C PRO A 83 5.06 -13.48 10.97
N ILE A 84 4.39 -14.08 11.96
CA ILE A 84 2.92 -14.05 12.05
C ILE A 84 2.45 -12.65 12.42
N LEU A 85 3.09 -12.03 13.41
CA LEU A 85 2.79 -10.65 13.80
C LEU A 85 3.11 -9.67 12.65
N LEU A 86 4.24 -9.87 11.96
CA LEU A 86 4.59 -9.07 10.79
C LEU A 86 3.49 -9.14 9.73
N LYS A 87 3.05 -10.35 9.37
CA LYS A 87 1.96 -10.55 8.40
C LYS A 87 0.67 -9.86 8.84
N LYS A 88 0.27 -9.99 10.11
CA LYS A 88 -0.96 -9.38 10.64
C LYS A 88 -0.91 -7.85 10.61
N ILE A 89 0.21 -7.24 11.00
CA ILE A 89 0.40 -5.79 10.90
C ILE A 89 0.38 -5.34 9.44
N THR A 90 1.03 -6.09 8.54
CA THR A 90 1.01 -5.81 7.10
C THR A 90 -0.41 -5.81 6.54
N MET A 91 -1.20 -6.84 6.86
CA MET A 91 -2.60 -6.94 6.42
C MET A 91 -3.46 -5.82 7.00
N PHE A 92 -3.27 -5.49 8.28
CA PHE A 92 -3.97 -4.38 8.92
C PHE A 92 -3.69 -3.04 8.22
N LEU A 93 -2.43 -2.72 7.94
CA LEU A 93 -2.06 -1.51 7.23
C LEU A 93 -2.61 -1.49 5.81
N ALA A 94 -2.57 -2.63 5.10
CA ALA A 94 -3.11 -2.77 3.75
C ALA A 94 -4.64 -2.58 3.70
N ASP A 95 -5.37 -3.02 4.74
CA ASP A 95 -6.83 -2.85 4.84
C ASP A 95 -7.22 -1.40 5.17
N ASN A 96 -6.31 -0.66 5.80
CA ASN A 96 -6.56 0.70 6.29
C ASN A 96 -5.73 1.77 5.54
N ILE A 97 -5.32 1.52 4.29
CA ILE A 97 -4.62 2.55 3.49
C ILE A 97 -5.47 3.81 3.38
N GLY A 98 -4.83 4.98 3.41
CA GLY A 98 -5.52 6.28 3.37
C GLY A 98 -6.32 6.63 4.63
N SER A 99 -6.41 5.74 5.61
CA SER A 99 -7.09 6.03 6.88
C SER A 99 -6.12 6.61 7.92
N ASN A 100 -6.64 7.48 8.78
CA ASN A 100 -5.86 8.02 9.90
C ASN A 100 -5.64 6.96 10.98
N ILE A 101 -4.40 6.52 11.16
CA ILE A 101 -4.03 5.46 12.11
C ILE A 101 -2.99 5.96 13.10
N SER A 102 -3.13 5.58 14.36
CA SER A 102 -2.05 5.67 15.34
C SER A 102 -1.42 4.30 15.58
N VAL A 103 -0.10 4.25 15.72
CA VAL A 103 0.60 2.99 16.03
C VAL A 103 0.09 2.36 17.33
N SER A 104 -0.30 3.18 18.31
CA SER A 104 -0.87 2.70 19.57
C SER A 104 -2.22 2.00 19.41
N SER A 105 -3.00 2.34 18.37
CA SER A 105 -4.29 1.67 18.12
C SER A 105 -4.14 0.32 17.42
N ILE A 106 -3.07 0.10 16.65
CA ILE A 106 -2.88 -1.13 15.86
C ILE A 106 -2.90 -2.37 16.75
N GLY A 107 -2.08 -2.39 17.80
CA GLY A 107 -1.99 -3.54 18.70
C GLY A 107 -3.31 -3.89 19.38
N ASN A 108 -4.04 -2.88 19.85
CA ASN A 108 -5.34 -3.05 20.48
C ASN A 108 -6.39 -3.58 19.46
N THR A 109 -6.41 -3.04 18.27
CA THR A 109 -7.34 -3.50 17.21
C THR A 109 -7.06 -4.95 16.83
N LEU A 110 -5.80 -5.33 16.64
CA LEU A 110 -5.44 -6.72 16.31
C LEU A 110 -5.89 -7.72 17.39
N VAL A 111 -5.87 -7.34 18.66
CA VAL A 111 -6.39 -8.18 19.75
C VAL A 111 -7.92 -8.21 19.76
N ASN A 112 -8.57 -7.04 19.67
CA ASN A 112 -10.02 -6.91 19.72
C ASN A 112 -10.73 -7.62 18.55
N GLU A 113 -10.10 -7.67 17.39
CA GLU A 113 -10.60 -8.40 16.20
C GLU A 113 -10.26 -9.90 16.22
N GLY A 114 -9.67 -10.40 17.30
CA GLY A 114 -9.29 -11.82 17.43
C GLY A 114 -8.15 -12.23 16.49
N LEU A 115 -7.48 -11.29 15.88
CA LEU A 115 -6.35 -11.54 14.99
C LEU A 115 -5.09 -11.95 15.77
N LEU A 116 -5.03 -11.62 17.06
CA LEU A 116 -4.03 -12.11 18.00
C LEU A 116 -4.77 -12.82 19.14
N GLU A 117 -4.41 -14.07 19.41
CA GLU A 117 -5.01 -14.83 20.51
C GLU A 117 -4.74 -14.12 21.86
N SER A 118 -5.80 -13.69 22.53
CA SER A 118 -5.72 -13.21 23.89
C SER A 118 -5.61 -14.40 24.83
N GLY A 119 -4.44 -14.93 25.05
CA GLY A 119 -4.30 -16.10 25.94
C GLY A 119 -2.98 -16.87 25.84
N THR A 120 -2.23 -16.67 24.81
CA THR A 120 -0.84 -17.11 24.79
C THR A 120 0.02 -16.14 25.58
N ARG A 121 1.12 -16.62 26.18
CA ARG A 121 2.08 -15.85 27.02
C ARG A 121 2.55 -14.50 26.46
N LYS A 122 2.09 -14.06 25.30
CA LYS A 122 2.52 -12.85 24.58
C LYS A 122 1.60 -11.64 24.71
N GLY A 123 0.36 -11.76 25.23
CA GLY A 123 -0.53 -10.59 25.42
C GLY A 123 -0.61 -9.63 24.22
N THR A 124 -1.23 -8.48 24.41
CA THR A 124 -1.21 -7.39 23.40
C THR A 124 0.23 -6.93 23.17
N PRO A 125 0.71 -6.87 21.91
CA PRO A 125 2.05 -6.38 21.63
C PRO A 125 2.20 -4.94 22.12
N SER A 126 3.35 -4.63 22.72
CA SER A 126 3.61 -3.27 23.19
C SER A 126 3.64 -2.29 22.02
N VAL A 127 3.32 -1.01 22.27
CA VAL A 127 3.41 0.05 21.24
C VAL A 127 4.80 0.09 20.62
N HIS A 128 5.86 -0.13 21.40
CA HIS A 128 7.23 -0.19 20.88
C HIS A 128 7.45 -1.37 19.93
N THR A 129 6.85 -2.53 20.25
CA THR A 129 6.90 -3.69 19.34
C THR A 129 6.20 -3.37 18.03
N VAL A 130 4.95 -2.89 18.08
CA VAL A 130 4.20 -2.52 16.86
C VAL A 130 4.96 -1.48 16.06
N GLN A 131 5.51 -0.45 16.69
CA GLN A 131 6.32 0.59 16.02
C GLN A 131 7.53 0.00 15.29
N ALA A 132 8.23 -0.97 15.90
CA ALA A 132 9.37 -1.62 15.26
C ALA A 132 8.96 -2.36 13.98
N TYR A 133 7.83 -3.05 13.99
CA TYR A 133 7.30 -3.74 12.81
C TYR A 133 6.84 -2.77 11.72
N VAL A 134 6.15 -1.70 12.10
CA VAL A 134 5.76 -0.63 11.15
C VAL A 134 6.99 0.01 10.54
N ASN A 135 8.00 0.36 11.34
CA ASN A 135 9.24 0.94 10.84
C ASN A 135 9.96 0.00 9.86
N ALA A 136 9.99 -1.31 10.14
CA ALA A 136 10.60 -2.28 9.24
C ALA A 136 9.89 -2.35 7.88
N LEU A 137 8.55 -2.21 7.87
CA LEU A 137 7.74 -2.14 6.65
C LEU A 137 7.98 -0.83 5.88
N LEU A 138 8.14 0.30 6.56
CA LEU A 138 8.49 1.59 5.95
C LEU A 138 9.92 1.56 5.39
N GLU A 139 10.89 1.04 6.12
CA GLU A 139 12.27 0.89 5.68
C GLU A 139 12.45 -0.07 4.48
N SER A 140 11.50 -0.97 4.27
CA SER A 140 11.47 -1.85 3.09
C SER A 140 10.78 -1.20 1.88
N TYR A 141 10.28 0.03 2.01
CA TYR A 141 9.48 0.71 0.99
C TYR A 141 8.21 -0.04 0.59
N PHE A 142 7.73 -0.93 1.45
CA PHE A 142 6.46 -1.61 1.22
C PHE A 142 5.26 -0.74 1.56
N PHE A 143 5.41 0.08 2.60
CA PHE A 143 4.50 1.18 2.93
C PHE A 143 5.24 2.51 2.96
N TYR A 144 4.48 3.56 2.76
CA TYR A 144 4.88 4.95 2.89
C TYR A 144 3.95 5.62 3.91
N ASP A 145 4.51 6.40 4.81
CA ASP A 145 3.73 7.16 5.78
C ASP A 145 3.66 8.63 5.39
N ILE A 146 2.48 9.23 5.57
CA ILE A 146 2.30 10.66 5.48
C ILE A 146 1.93 11.19 6.86
N LYS A 147 2.70 12.17 7.31
CA LYS A 147 2.44 12.86 8.56
C LYS A 147 1.37 13.93 8.36
N ARG A 148 0.55 14.06 9.36
CA ARG A 148 -0.42 15.13 9.42
C ARG A 148 0.28 16.45 9.74
N PHE A 149 0.02 17.47 8.91
CA PHE A 149 0.48 18.82 9.12
C PHE A 149 -0.63 19.66 9.77
N ASP A 150 -0.34 20.29 10.90
CA ASP A 150 -1.26 21.26 11.49
C ASP A 150 -1.07 22.62 10.82
N ILE A 151 -2.05 23.01 10.00
CA ILE A 151 -2.03 24.26 9.26
C ILE A 151 -2.03 25.46 10.21
N LYS A 152 -2.69 25.37 11.37
CA LYS A 152 -2.74 26.44 12.37
C LYS A 152 -1.46 26.54 13.18
N GLY A 153 -0.95 25.40 13.65
CA GLY A 153 0.30 25.32 14.43
C GLY A 153 1.56 25.37 13.57
N LYS A 154 1.44 25.22 12.25
CA LYS A 154 2.58 25.15 11.30
C LYS A 154 3.60 24.07 11.70
N GLU A 155 3.13 22.93 12.20
CA GLU A 155 3.98 21.83 12.65
C GLU A 155 3.40 20.46 12.25
N TYR A 156 4.29 19.46 12.15
CA TYR A 156 3.87 18.09 11.90
C TYR A 156 3.41 17.41 13.21
N LEU A 157 2.21 16.85 13.19
CA LEU A 157 1.67 16.09 14.31
C LEU A 157 2.27 14.69 14.35
N ARG A 158 2.66 14.24 15.56
CA ARG A 158 3.34 12.93 15.75
C ARG A 158 2.39 11.75 15.94
N THR A 159 1.10 12.01 16.14
CA THR A 159 0.18 11.01 16.69
C THR A 159 -0.67 10.27 15.67
N LEU A 160 -0.95 10.88 14.53
CA LEU A 160 -1.78 10.30 13.48
C LEU A 160 -1.12 10.50 12.12
N GLY A 161 -1.11 9.47 11.33
CA GLY A 161 -0.65 9.49 9.95
C GLY A 161 -1.48 8.58 9.09
N LYS A 162 -1.37 8.73 7.77
CA LYS A 162 -1.89 7.77 6.80
C LYS A 162 -0.76 6.91 6.28
N TYR A 163 -1.10 5.68 5.94
CA TYR A 163 -0.18 4.74 5.30
C TYR A 163 -0.68 4.42 3.90
N TYR A 164 0.24 4.35 2.96
CA TYR A 164 -0.03 3.95 1.58
C TYR A 164 0.86 2.78 1.20
N ILE A 165 0.28 1.81 0.51
CA ILE A 165 1.00 0.62 0.04
C ILE A 165 1.63 0.89 -1.32
N VAL A 166 2.86 0.43 -1.53
CA VAL A 166 3.64 0.67 -2.75
C VAL A 166 2.93 0.26 -4.04
N ASP A 167 2.10 -0.78 -3.97
CA ASP A 167 1.39 -1.31 -5.13
C ASP A 167 0.02 -1.88 -4.76
N ILE A 168 -1.01 -1.53 -5.54
CA ILE A 168 -2.39 -1.99 -5.30
C ILE A 168 -2.55 -3.49 -5.57
N GLY A 169 -1.78 -4.07 -6.48
CA GLY A 169 -1.79 -5.51 -6.72
C GLY A 169 -1.33 -6.29 -5.50
N LEU A 170 -0.30 -5.82 -4.81
CA LEU A 170 0.14 -6.41 -3.52
C LEU A 170 -0.93 -6.29 -2.44
N ARG A 171 -1.66 -5.16 -2.39
CA ARG A 171 -2.81 -5.03 -1.50
C ARG A 171 -3.88 -6.08 -1.80
N ASN A 172 -4.24 -6.20 -3.08
CA ASN A 172 -5.26 -7.16 -3.52
C ASN A 172 -4.82 -8.61 -3.32
N TYR A 173 -3.52 -8.90 -3.44
CA TYR A 173 -2.97 -10.21 -3.08
C TYR A 173 -3.18 -10.52 -1.60
N LEU A 174 -2.92 -9.55 -0.70
CA LEU A 174 -3.03 -9.74 0.75
C LEU A 174 -4.48 -9.89 1.24
N LEU A 175 -5.42 -9.15 0.65
CA LEU A 175 -6.78 -8.96 1.18
C LEU A 175 -7.88 -9.55 0.27
N GLY A 176 -7.52 -9.94 -0.95
CA GLY A 176 -8.47 -10.18 -2.03
C GLY A 176 -8.93 -8.86 -2.68
N PHE A 177 -9.32 -8.96 -3.95
CA PHE A 177 -9.88 -7.81 -4.67
C PHE A 177 -11.29 -7.49 -4.16
N ARG A 178 -11.54 -6.21 -3.86
CA ARG A 178 -12.82 -5.72 -3.30
C ARG A 178 -13.23 -4.44 -4.01
N ASP A 179 -14.33 -4.45 -4.75
CA ASP A 179 -14.83 -3.27 -5.49
C ASP A 179 -15.19 -2.10 -4.57
N ARG A 180 -15.66 -2.38 -3.35
CA ARG A 180 -16.05 -1.37 -2.36
C ARG A 180 -14.91 -0.49 -1.85
N ASP A 181 -13.67 -0.94 -2.00
CA ASP A 181 -12.47 -0.25 -1.50
C ASP A 181 -11.85 0.69 -2.55
N SER A 182 -12.56 0.93 -3.67
CA SER A 182 -12.05 1.72 -4.79
C SER A 182 -11.61 3.14 -4.40
N GLY A 183 -12.29 3.79 -3.47
CA GLY A 183 -11.94 5.13 -2.99
C GLY A 183 -10.53 5.19 -2.38
N HIS A 184 -10.22 4.29 -1.46
CA HIS A 184 -8.91 4.20 -0.82
C HIS A 184 -7.82 3.76 -1.82
N ALA A 185 -8.16 2.86 -2.75
CA ALA A 185 -7.22 2.45 -3.80
C ALA A 185 -6.88 3.62 -4.73
N ILE A 186 -7.87 4.41 -5.15
CA ILE A 186 -7.65 5.62 -5.97
C ILE A 186 -6.82 6.65 -5.21
N GLU A 187 -7.12 6.90 -3.93
CA GLU A 187 -6.32 7.80 -3.09
C GLU A 187 -4.85 7.35 -3.01
N ASN A 188 -4.62 6.05 -2.84
CA ASN A 188 -3.28 5.47 -2.85
C ASN A 188 -2.55 5.70 -4.19
N ILE A 189 -3.23 5.51 -5.31
CA ILE A 189 -2.67 5.75 -6.65
C ILE A 189 -2.35 7.24 -6.85
N VAL A 190 -3.25 8.13 -6.46
CA VAL A 190 -3.04 9.59 -6.55
C VAL A 190 -1.84 10.01 -5.70
N TYR A 191 -1.70 9.47 -4.50
CA TYR A 191 -0.54 9.72 -3.65
C TYR A 191 0.77 9.39 -4.38
N PHE A 192 0.91 8.18 -4.93
CA PHE A 192 2.13 7.80 -5.63
C PHE A 192 2.35 8.60 -6.91
N GLU A 193 1.31 9.00 -7.61
CA GLU A 193 1.45 9.87 -8.77
C GLU A 193 1.95 11.27 -8.39
N LEU A 194 1.51 11.82 -7.26
CA LEU A 194 2.03 13.08 -6.73
C LEU A 194 3.52 12.96 -6.37
N ILE A 195 3.91 11.91 -5.64
CA ILE A 195 5.32 11.64 -5.31
C ILE A 195 6.17 11.47 -6.58
N ARG A 196 5.67 10.71 -7.57
CA ARG A 196 6.36 10.51 -8.85
C ARG A 196 6.61 11.82 -9.60
N ARG A 197 5.72 12.80 -9.44
CA ARG A 197 5.86 14.15 -10.00
C ARG A 197 6.74 15.07 -9.17
N GLY A 198 7.27 14.61 -8.03
CA GLY A 198 8.15 15.37 -7.16
C GLY A 198 7.45 16.33 -6.19
N TYR A 199 6.16 16.12 -5.93
CA TYR A 199 5.43 16.88 -4.92
C TYR A 199 5.72 16.35 -3.52
N ASP A 200 5.88 17.28 -2.57
CA ASP A 200 5.81 16.96 -1.14
C ASP A 200 4.35 16.90 -0.72
N VAL A 201 3.93 15.74 -0.19
CA VAL A 201 2.53 15.49 0.17
C VAL A 201 2.40 15.48 1.69
N SER A 202 1.45 16.24 2.19
CA SER A 202 1.08 16.29 3.61
C SER A 202 -0.44 16.24 3.75
N ILE A 203 -0.92 15.72 4.86
CA ILE A 203 -2.34 15.72 5.18
C ILE A 203 -2.62 16.95 6.03
N GLY A 204 -3.55 17.80 5.57
CA GLY A 204 -4.04 18.95 6.32
C GLY A 204 -5.49 18.75 6.78
N LYS A 205 -5.94 19.58 7.70
CA LYS A 205 -7.35 19.69 8.07
C LYS A 205 -7.77 21.15 8.10
N VAL A 206 -8.81 21.47 7.33
CA VAL A 206 -9.43 22.80 7.32
C VAL A 206 -10.89 22.62 7.76
N GLY A 207 -11.18 23.05 8.99
CA GLY A 207 -12.50 22.80 9.59
C GLY A 207 -12.76 21.31 9.76
N ASN A 208 -13.83 20.81 9.11
CA ASN A 208 -14.19 19.39 9.11
C ASN A 208 -13.67 18.63 7.86
N PHE A 209 -13.02 19.33 6.92
CA PHE A 209 -12.54 18.74 5.69
C PHE A 209 -11.05 18.39 5.80
N GLU A 210 -10.71 17.22 5.27
CA GLU A 210 -9.33 16.80 5.06
C GLU A 210 -8.84 17.34 3.69
N VAL A 211 -7.64 17.85 3.66
CA VAL A 211 -6.99 18.41 2.47
C VAL A 211 -5.56 17.91 2.36
#